data_84c345f02ebc203e4f0d30d664bb442b
#
_entry.id   84c345f02ebc203e4f0d30d664bb442b
#
_cell.length_a   1.000
_cell.length_b   1.000
_cell.length_c   1.000
_cell.angle_alpha   90.00
_cell.angle_beta   90.00
_cell.angle_gamma   90.00
#
_symmetry.space_group_name_H-M   'P 1'
#
loop_
_entity.id
_entity.type
_entity.pdbx_description
1 polymer ?
#
loop_
_entity_poly.entity_id
_entity_poly.type
_entity_poly.pdbx_seq_one_letter_code
_entity_poly.pdbx_strand_id
1 'polypeptide(L)'
;SVADLVNGVNDLVRKDLGVLTYLGPLRSFPPRHFAFAEHEDRNWYAGGGYAWDTVRQDAATRETVNQWLSSPALKTPYRLGVRALFALDQMAAPLSDELEALAERAIVMPDEQTDIGYSAQFDDSSAEARSILKTMRKSNVDRVNELVLVDQRTNTVVSHRDVGIGISQVLPVLVTVYASKNRIIAMEQPEIHLHPALQSELGDVFIEGALGERGNIFILETHSEHLILRLLRRIRETASGELPAGVLPLKPEDLAVIYVQAEKGGSRVVQIPVTAEGDFASSWPDGFFADRAKELF
;
A
#
# COMPACT_ATOMS: atom_id res chain seq x y z
N SER A 1 -19.89 -8.03 40.98
CA SER A 1 -19.72 -9.51 41.07
C SER A 1 -18.49 -9.94 40.27
N VAL A 2 -18.03 -11.18 40.46
CA VAL A 2 -16.94 -11.76 39.61
C VAL A 2 -17.33 -11.75 38.13
N ALA A 3 -18.61 -11.97 37.84
CA ALA A 3 -19.13 -11.92 36.48
C ALA A 3 -18.98 -10.51 35.85
N ASP A 4 -19.22 -9.45 36.59
CA ASP A 4 -19.07 -8.06 36.12
C ASP A 4 -17.60 -7.73 35.84
N LEU A 5 -16.68 -8.25 36.65
CA LEU A 5 -15.25 -8.10 36.44
C LEU A 5 -14.80 -8.83 35.15
N VAL A 6 -15.24 -10.08 34.97
CA VAL A 6 -14.92 -10.87 33.75
C VAL A 6 -15.49 -10.21 32.51
N ASN A 7 -16.74 -9.75 32.56
CA ASN A 7 -17.36 -9.05 31.43
C ASN A 7 -16.64 -7.73 31.13
N GLY A 8 -16.27 -6.94 32.14
CA GLY A 8 -15.52 -5.71 31.97
C GLY A 8 -14.15 -5.92 31.33
N VAL A 9 -13.43 -6.99 31.70
CA VAL A 9 -12.15 -7.37 31.09
C VAL A 9 -12.37 -7.81 29.65
N ASN A 10 -13.38 -8.63 29.38
CA ASN A 10 -13.70 -9.07 28.02
C ASN A 10 -14.05 -7.89 27.10
N ASP A 11 -14.79 -6.91 27.60
CA ASP A 11 -15.17 -5.73 26.81
C ASP A 11 -13.95 -4.84 26.52
N LEU A 12 -13.02 -4.69 27.48
CA LEU A 12 -11.74 -4.01 27.25
C LEU A 12 -10.91 -4.72 26.19
N VAL A 13 -10.73 -6.03 26.31
CA VAL A 13 -9.96 -6.82 25.34
C VAL A 13 -10.59 -6.74 23.95
N ARG A 14 -11.90 -6.85 23.84
CA ARG A 14 -12.62 -6.72 22.56
C ARG A 14 -12.45 -5.32 21.94
N LYS A 15 -12.50 -4.27 22.78
CA LYS A 15 -12.28 -2.90 22.33
C LYS A 15 -10.86 -2.72 21.82
N ASP A 16 -9.86 -3.20 22.53
CA ASP A 16 -8.46 -3.08 22.14
C ASP A 16 -8.13 -3.93 20.91
N LEU A 17 -8.66 -5.16 20.84
CA LEU A 17 -8.52 -5.99 19.61
C LEU A 17 -9.29 -5.40 18.43
N GLY A 18 -10.36 -4.66 18.65
CA GLY A 18 -11.14 -3.99 17.61
C GLY A 18 -10.39 -2.87 16.88
N VAL A 19 -9.30 -2.35 17.46
CA VAL A 19 -8.41 -1.37 16.79
C VAL A 19 -7.19 -2.00 16.14
N LEU A 20 -7.01 -3.34 16.28
CA LEU A 20 -5.92 -4.08 15.65
C LEU A 20 -6.24 -4.37 14.18
N THR A 21 -5.30 -4.01 13.31
CA THR A 21 -5.28 -4.38 11.89
C THR A 21 -4.06 -5.26 11.66
N TYR A 22 -4.24 -6.38 10.96
CA TYR A 22 -3.14 -7.30 10.66
C TYR A 22 -2.94 -7.43 9.15
N LEU A 23 -1.69 -7.36 8.72
CA LEU A 23 -1.25 -7.58 7.34
C LEU A 23 -0.14 -8.64 7.31
N GLY A 24 -0.43 -9.77 6.69
CA GLY A 24 0.52 -10.88 6.54
C GLY A 24 1.57 -10.64 5.46
N PRO A 25 2.55 -11.56 5.35
CA PRO A 25 3.68 -11.43 4.42
C PRO A 25 3.27 -11.73 2.97
N LEU A 26 2.32 -12.63 2.76
CA LEU A 26 1.80 -13.00 1.44
C LEU A 26 0.61 -12.13 1.08
N ARG A 27 0.85 -11.16 0.18
CA ARG A 27 -0.17 -10.18 -0.20
C ARG A 27 -0.82 -10.55 -1.52
N SER A 28 -2.14 -10.45 -1.52
CA SER A 28 -2.97 -10.75 -2.68
C SER A 28 -2.76 -9.72 -3.79
N PHE A 29 -2.69 -10.19 -5.03
CA PHE A 29 -2.78 -9.30 -6.18
C PHE A 29 -4.23 -8.82 -6.35
N PRO A 30 -4.44 -7.61 -6.90
CA PRO A 30 -5.78 -7.20 -7.27
C PRO A 30 -6.34 -8.17 -8.33
N PRO A 31 -7.61 -8.55 -8.24
CA PRO A 31 -8.23 -9.34 -9.28
C PRO A 31 -8.24 -8.58 -10.61
N ARG A 32 -8.14 -9.29 -11.75
CA ARG A 32 -8.14 -8.67 -13.09
C ARG A 32 -9.39 -7.83 -13.35
N HIS A 33 -10.51 -8.24 -12.79
CA HIS A 33 -11.80 -7.56 -12.93
C HIS A 33 -12.39 -7.30 -11.55
N PHE A 34 -12.11 -6.14 -10.98
CA PHE A 34 -12.69 -5.68 -9.72
C PHE A 34 -14.22 -5.54 -9.77
N ALA A 35 -14.77 -5.58 -10.99
CA ALA A 35 -16.17 -5.32 -11.25
C ALA A 35 -17.15 -6.30 -10.60
N PHE A 36 -16.73 -7.54 -10.36
CA PHE A 36 -17.66 -8.64 -10.07
C PHE A 36 -17.23 -9.54 -8.91
N ALA A 37 -16.23 -9.14 -8.14
CA ALA A 37 -15.76 -9.97 -7.05
C ALA A 37 -16.37 -9.53 -5.71
N GLU A 38 -17.48 -10.15 -5.32
CA GLU A 38 -17.78 -10.35 -3.90
C GLU A 38 -16.74 -11.35 -3.38
N HIS A 39 -15.74 -10.85 -2.65
CA HIS A 39 -14.66 -11.71 -2.16
C HIS A 39 -15.06 -12.31 -0.82
N GLU A 40 -15.47 -13.55 -0.82
CA GLU A 40 -15.58 -14.40 0.37
C GLU A 40 -14.21 -14.96 0.84
N ASP A 41 -13.10 -14.35 0.46
CA ASP A 41 -11.79 -14.79 0.93
C ASP A 41 -11.63 -14.43 2.42
N ARG A 42 -11.54 -15.44 3.26
CA ARG A 42 -11.32 -15.28 4.71
C ARG A 42 -10.01 -14.53 5.03
N ASN A 43 -9.05 -14.58 4.12
CA ASN A 43 -7.76 -13.89 4.25
C ASN A 43 -7.77 -12.51 3.58
N TRP A 44 -8.91 -12.00 3.10
CA TRP A 44 -8.99 -10.74 2.38
C TRP A 44 -8.31 -9.57 3.11
N TYR A 45 -8.53 -9.46 4.42
CA TYR A 45 -7.88 -8.44 5.23
C TYR A 45 -6.40 -8.74 5.46
N ALA A 46 -6.06 -9.93 5.95
CA ALA A 46 -4.68 -10.34 6.25
C ALA A 46 -3.80 -10.43 5.00
N GLY A 47 -4.38 -10.80 3.85
CA GLY A 47 -3.71 -10.78 2.55
C GLY A 47 -3.66 -9.40 1.89
N GLY A 48 -4.16 -8.35 2.53
CA GLY A 48 -4.13 -6.99 2.01
C GLY A 48 -5.07 -6.73 0.83
N GLY A 49 -5.99 -7.63 0.53
CA GLY A 49 -6.94 -7.47 -0.56
C GLY A 49 -7.84 -6.24 -0.38
N TYR A 50 -8.21 -5.92 0.86
CA TYR A 50 -8.99 -4.72 1.19
C TYR A 50 -8.30 -3.41 0.75
N ALA A 51 -6.97 -3.41 0.64
CA ALA A 51 -6.22 -2.23 0.21
C ALA A 51 -6.60 -1.81 -1.21
N TRP A 52 -6.87 -2.78 -2.06
CA TRP A 52 -7.27 -2.53 -3.44
C TRP A 52 -8.66 -1.89 -3.52
N ASP A 53 -9.59 -2.34 -2.68
CA ASP A 53 -10.92 -1.71 -2.57
C ASP A 53 -10.82 -0.29 -2.03
N THR A 54 -9.97 -0.08 -1.03
CA THR A 54 -9.73 1.23 -0.42
C THR A 54 -9.22 2.23 -1.45
N VAL A 55 -8.15 1.92 -2.20
CA VAL A 55 -7.61 2.88 -3.21
C VAL A 55 -8.53 3.05 -4.40
N ARG A 56 -9.41 2.10 -4.68
CA ARG A 56 -10.46 2.24 -5.69
C ARG A 56 -11.54 3.24 -5.28
N GLN A 57 -11.94 3.20 -4.01
CA GLN A 57 -13.05 4.00 -3.47
C GLN A 57 -12.60 5.35 -2.90
N ASP A 58 -11.49 5.39 -2.18
CA ASP A 58 -10.97 6.58 -1.53
C ASP A 58 -9.91 7.29 -2.38
N ALA A 59 -10.33 8.42 -2.96
CA ALA A 59 -9.47 9.25 -3.78
C ALA A 59 -8.32 9.91 -2.99
N ALA A 60 -8.55 10.24 -1.72
CA ALA A 60 -7.54 10.90 -0.89
C ALA A 60 -6.40 9.93 -0.55
N THR A 61 -6.72 8.73 -0.09
CA THR A 61 -5.72 7.67 0.14
C THR A 61 -4.99 7.32 -1.15
N ARG A 62 -5.69 7.19 -2.27
CA ARG A 62 -5.07 6.92 -3.57
C ARG A 62 -4.07 8.01 -3.97
N GLU A 63 -4.41 9.28 -3.77
CA GLU A 63 -3.49 10.38 -4.09
C GLU A 63 -2.26 10.40 -3.18
N THR A 64 -2.40 10.13 -1.89
CA THR A 64 -1.26 9.99 -0.97
C THR A 64 -0.33 8.85 -1.40
N VAL A 65 -0.89 7.70 -1.80
CA VAL A 65 -0.11 6.59 -2.35
C VAL A 65 0.59 6.97 -3.65
N ASN A 66 -0.08 7.73 -4.53
CA ASN A 66 0.52 8.23 -5.77
C ASN A 66 1.70 9.19 -5.52
N GLN A 67 1.58 10.08 -4.52
CA GLN A 67 2.67 10.97 -4.11
C GLN A 67 3.90 10.16 -3.68
N TRP A 68 3.66 9.08 -2.92
CA TRP A 68 4.74 8.19 -2.52
C TRP A 68 5.38 7.46 -3.72
N LEU A 69 4.56 6.91 -4.64
CA LEU A 69 5.06 6.25 -5.85
C LEU A 69 5.91 7.17 -6.73
N SER A 70 5.56 8.45 -6.83
CA SER A 70 6.27 9.46 -7.62
C SER A 70 7.41 10.16 -6.84
N SER A 71 7.61 9.82 -5.57
CA SER A 71 8.64 10.45 -4.73
C SER A 71 10.04 10.32 -5.33
N PRO A 72 10.96 11.26 -5.05
CA PRO A 72 12.34 11.20 -5.52
C PRO A 72 13.08 9.91 -5.12
N ALA A 73 12.65 9.28 -4.04
CA ALA A 73 13.23 8.05 -3.52
C ALA A 73 12.84 6.82 -4.36
N LEU A 74 11.58 6.72 -4.77
CA LEU A 74 11.11 5.62 -5.60
C LEU A 74 11.29 5.85 -7.08
N LYS A 75 11.00 7.07 -7.55
CA LYS A 75 11.03 7.45 -8.97
C LYS A 75 10.31 6.45 -9.87
N THR A 76 9.21 5.88 -9.39
CA THR A 76 8.43 4.99 -10.26
C THR A 76 7.64 5.82 -11.26
N PRO A 77 7.50 5.37 -12.49
CA PRO A 77 6.70 6.08 -13.49
C PRO A 77 5.21 5.77 -13.34
N TYR A 78 4.81 5.07 -12.30
CA TYR A 78 3.46 4.51 -12.18
C TYR A 78 2.57 5.36 -11.29
N ARG A 79 1.30 5.46 -11.69
CA ARG A 79 0.24 6.12 -10.92
C ARG A 79 -1.01 5.26 -10.90
N LEU A 80 -1.62 5.13 -9.73
CA LEU A 80 -2.94 4.52 -9.57
C LEU A 80 -4.01 5.47 -10.09
N GLY A 81 -4.88 4.97 -10.94
CA GLY A 81 -6.05 5.66 -11.46
C GLY A 81 -7.31 4.82 -11.29
N VAL A 82 -8.45 5.44 -11.52
CA VAL A 82 -9.74 4.75 -11.60
C VAL A 82 -10.38 5.13 -12.91
N ARG A 83 -10.71 4.14 -13.72
CA ARG A 83 -11.50 4.33 -14.93
C ARG A 83 -12.91 3.78 -14.75
N ALA A 84 -13.88 4.47 -15.32
CA ALA A 84 -15.25 3.99 -15.35
C ALA A 84 -15.44 3.14 -16.61
N LEU A 85 -15.96 1.94 -16.43
CA LEU A 85 -16.41 1.05 -17.50
C LEU A 85 -17.94 1.09 -17.52
N PHE A 86 -18.52 1.15 -18.70
CA PHE A 86 -19.96 1.17 -18.91
C PHE A 86 -20.38 -0.04 -19.73
N ALA A 87 -21.52 -0.65 -19.40
CA ALA A 87 -22.11 -1.72 -20.18
C ALA A 87 -22.74 -1.13 -21.44
N LEU A 88 -22.17 -1.43 -22.60
CA LEU A 88 -22.65 -0.91 -23.90
C LEU A 88 -24.06 -1.40 -24.26
N ASP A 89 -24.39 -2.62 -23.86
CA ASP A 89 -25.70 -3.26 -24.10
C ASP A 89 -26.86 -2.60 -23.33
N GLN A 90 -26.53 -1.82 -22.30
CA GLN A 90 -27.52 -1.05 -21.51
C GLN A 90 -27.71 0.39 -21.99
N MET A 91 -26.97 0.79 -23.02
CA MET A 91 -27.07 2.13 -23.57
C MET A 91 -28.29 2.27 -24.48
N ALA A 92 -28.91 3.46 -24.46
CA ALA A 92 -29.96 3.77 -25.41
C ALA A 92 -29.40 3.75 -26.86
N ALA A 93 -30.16 3.20 -27.79
CA ALA A 93 -29.75 3.00 -29.18
C ALA A 93 -29.04 4.22 -29.83
N PRO A 94 -29.52 5.48 -29.68
CA PRO A 94 -28.83 6.65 -30.26
C PRO A 94 -27.40 6.85 -29.74
N LEU A 95 -27.16 6.50 -28.48
CA LEU A 95 -25.84 6.67 -27.86
C LEU A 95 -24.88 5.51 -28.27
N SER A 96 -25.43 4.32 -28.47
CA SER A 96 -24.73 3.17 -29.01
C SER A 96 -24.26 3.45 -30.44
N ASP A 97 -25.14 3.96 -31.29
CA ASP A 97 -24.84 4.28 -32.69
C ASP A 97 -23.77 5.39 -32.82
N GLU A 98 -23.81 6.40 -31.93
CA GLU A 98 -22.79 7.45 -31.90
C GLU A 98 -21.41 6.89 -31.44
N LEU A 99 -21.40 5.96 -30.51
CA LEU A 99 -20.17 5.30 -30.05
C LEU A 99 -19.61 4.35 -31.10
N GLU A 100 -20.44 3.61 -31.81
CA GLU A 100 -20.02 2.76 -32.92
C GLU A 100 -19.40 3.60 -34.03
N ALA A 101 -20.03 4.73 -34.41
CA ALA A 101 -19.50 5.64 -35.40
C ALA A 101 -18.17 6.29 -34.98
N LEU A 102 -17.97 6.54 -33.69
CA LEU A 102 -16.70 7.00 -33.14
C LEU A 102 -15.64 5.89 -33.11
N ALA A 103 -16.03 4.65 -32.75
CA ALA A 103 -15.15 3.51 -32.74
C ALA A 103 -14.64 3.13 -34.13
N GLU A 104 -15.48 3.28 -35.17
CA GLU A 104 -15.07 3.09 -36.56
C GLU A 104 -14.03 4.13 -37.03
N ARG A 105 -14.03 5.32 -36.42
CA ARG A 105 -13.06 6.40 -36.71
C ARG A 105 -11.80 6.32 -35.84
N ALA A 106 -11.85 5.62 -34.72
CA ALA A 106 -10.71 5.42 -33.84
C ALA A 106 -9.80 4.32 -34.42
N ILE A 107 -8.48 4.51 -34.33
CA ILE A 107 -7.54 3.44 -34.62
C ILE A 107 -7.70 2.40 -33.50
N VAL A 108 -8.38 1.30 -33.82
CA VAL A 108 -8.53 0.17 -32.90
C VAL A 108 -7.19 -0.56 -32.88
N MET A 109 -6.46 -0.45 -31.77
CA MET A 109 -5.33 -1.34 -31.49
C MET A 109 -5.90 -2.63 -30.92
N PRO A 110 -5.65 -3.80 -31.53
CA PRO A 110 -6.03 -5.06 -30.92
C PRO A 110 -5.28 -5.22 -29.60
N ASP A 111 -6.00 -5.48 -28.54
CA ASP A 111 -5.40 -5.90 -27.27
C ASP A 111 -5.05 -7.39 -27.41
N GLU A 112 -3.79 -7.69 -27.66
CA GLU A 112 -3.28 -9.06 -27.85
C GLU A 112 -3.40 -9.94 -26.58
N GLN A 113 -3.87 -9.37 -25.45
CA GLN A 113 -3.87 -10.07 -24.16
C GLN A 113 -5.27 -10.48 -23.66
N THR A 114 -6.33 -10.08 -24.31
CA THR A 114 -7.70 -10.48 -23.91
C THR A 114 -8.48 -11.03 -25.10
N ASP A 115 -8.91 -12.28 -25.01
CA ASP A 115 -9.77 -12.94 -25.98
C ASP A 115 -11.17 -12.28 -26.13
N ILE A 116 -11.48 -11.24 -25.36
CA ILE A 116 -12.77 -10.57 -25.34
C ILE A 116 -12.58 -9.08 -24.97
N GLY A 117 -12.27 -8.22 -25.91
CA GLY A 117 -12.39 -6.79 -25.66
C GLY A 117 -11.54 -5.90 -26.56
N TYR A 118 -12.21 -5.00 -27.24
CA TYR A 118 -11.57 -3.88 -27.92
C TYR A 118 -11.47 -2.71 -26.94
N SER A 119 -10.28 -2.21 -26.67
CA SER A 119 -10.10 -0.93 -25.98
C SER A 119 -9.97 0.18 -27.00
N ALA A 120 -10.94 1.09 -27.08
CA ALA A 120 -10.83 2.31 -27.87
C ALA A 120 -10.22 3.42 -27.01
N GLN A 121 -9.05 3.93 -27.38
CA GLN A 121 -8.52 5.19 -26.85
C GLN A 121 -9.15 6.34 -27.64
N PHE A 122 -10.01 7.11 -26.96
CA PHE A 122 -10.58 8.32 -27.56
C PHE A 122 -9.62 9.51 -27.32
N ASP A 123 -9.37 10.28 -28.36
CA ASP A 123 -8.74 11.59 -28.20
C ASP A 123 -9.70 12.51 -27.42
N ASP A 124 -9.32 12.85 -26.19
CA ASP A 124 -10.09 13.71 -25.28
C ASP A 124 -10.31 15.14 -25.86
N SER A 125 -9.67 15.45 -26.98
CA SER A 125 -9.77 16.75 -27.64
C SER A 125 -11.03 16.93 -28.47
N SER A 126 -11.73 15.85 -28.85
CA SER A 126 -12.93 15.97 -29.66
C SER A 126 -14.13 16.44 -28.84
N ALA A 127 -14.85 17.46 -29.35
CA ALA A 127 -16.06 17.97 -28.67
C ALA A 127 -17.17 16.92 -28.62
N GLU A 128 -17.20 16.01 -29.57
CA GLU A 128 -18.15 14.90 -29.70
C GLU A 128 -17.91 13.86 -28.60
N ALA A 129 -16.67 13.42 -28.40
CA ALA A 129 -16.32 12.48 -27.33
C ALA A 129 -16.68 13.05 -25.94
N ARG A 130 -16.43 14.34 -25.72
CA ARG A 130 -16.83 15.01 -24.46
C ARG A 130 -18.35 15.07 -24.26
N SER A 131 -19.11 15.27 -25.35
CA SER A 131 -20.57 15.26 -25.29
C SER A 131 -21.12 13.89 -24.90
N ILE A 132 -20.60 12.84 -25.53
CA ILE A 132 -20.96 11.44 -25.26
C ILE A 132 -20.62 11.08 -23.84
N LEU A 133 -19.39 11.37 -23.38
CA LEU A 133 -18.97 11.13 -21.99
C LEU A 133 -19.82 11.86 -20.98
N LYS A 134 -20.26 13.09 -21.29
CA LYS A 134 -21.17 13.86 -20.43
C LYS A 134 -22.56 13.23 -20.38
N THR A 135 -23.05 12.69 -21.48
CA THR A 135 -24.34 12.00 -21.56
C THR A 135 -24.28 10.66 -20.82
N MET A 136 -23.19 9.89 -21.00
CA MET A 136 -22.95 8.64 -20.27
C MET A 136 -22.89 8.85 -18.75
N ARG A 137 -22.25 9.91 -18.29
CA ARG A 137 -22.19 10.26 -16.86
C ARG A 137 -23.56 10.60 -16.25
N LYS A 138 -24.51 11.05 -17.08
CA LYS A 138 -25.86 11.41 -16.66
C LYS A 138 -26.86 10.27 -16.84
N SER A 139 -26.53 9.27 -17.66
CA SER A 139 -27.37 8.11 -17.89
C SER A 139 -27.34 7.18 -16.68
N ASN A 140 -28.46 6.49 -16.44
CA ASN A 140 -28.60 5.49 -15.39
C ASN A 140 -28.01 4.13 -15.82
N VAL A 141 -26.92 4.14 -16.60
CA VAL A 141 -26.21 2.95 -17.05
C VAL A 141 -25.32 2.48 -15.91
N ASP A 142 -25.34 1.20 -15.64
CA ASP A 142 -24.47 0.58 -14.66
C ASP A 142 -23.01 0.85 -15.02
N ARG A 143 -22.30 1.44 -14.09
CA ARG A 143 -20.86 1.71 -14.23
C ARG A 143 -20.07 0.92 -13.23
N VAL A 144 -19.00 0.35 -13.71
CA VAL A 144 -18.01 -0.32 -12.91
C VAL A 144 -16.78 0.53 -12.82
N ASN A 145 -16.30 0.79 -11.62
CA ASN A 145 -15.05 1.51 -11.40
C ASN A 145 -13.90 0.50 -11.33
N GLU A 146 -13.05 0.51 -12.33
CA GLU A 146 -11.85 -0.33 -12.39
C GLU A 146 -10.63 0.44 -11.87
N LEU A 147 -9.88 -0.17 -10.96
CA LEU A 147 -8.59 0.35 -10.55
C LEU A 147 -7.56 -0.01 -11.62
N VAL A 148 -6.83 0.98 -12.09
CA VAL A 148 -5.79 0.82 -13.10
C VAL A 148 -4.47 1.41 -12.62
N LEU A 149 -3.38 0.87 -13.14
CA LEU A 149 -2.06 1.45 -13.01
C LEU A 149 -1.70 2.10 -14.36
N VAL A 150 -1.23 3.32 -14.33
CA VAL A 150 -0.88 4.08 -15.54
C VAL A 150 0.62 4.37 -15.52
N ASP A 151 1.32 3.97 -16.58
CA ASP A 151 2.69 4.41 -16.84
C ASP A 151 2.65 5.86 -17.37
N GLN A 152 3.12 6.80 -16.54
CA GLN A 152 3.08 8.23 -16.85
C GLN A 152 4.01 8.64 -18.01
N ARG A 153 4.99 7.80 -18.36
CA ARG A 153 5.93 8.07 -19.48
C ARG A 153 5.25 7.91 -20.84
N THR A 154 4.37 6.93 -20.93
CA THR A 154 3.67 6.56 -22.18
C THR A 154 2.18 6.85 -22.13
N ASN A 155 1.67 7.24 -20.94
CA ASN A 155 0.24 7.37 -20.64
C ASN A 155 -0.56 6.11 -20.95
N THR A 156 0.07 4.94 -20.75
CA THR A 156 -0.51 3.63 -21.07
C THR A 156 -0.98 2.96 -19.78
N VAL A 157 -2.16 2.35 -19.83
CA VAL A 157 -2.64 1.47 -18.75
C VAL A 157 -1.81 0.20 -18.77
N VAL A 158 -1.22 -0.14 -17.63
CA VAL A 158 -0.42 -1.35 -17.45
C VAL A 158 -1.06 -2.22 -16.37
N SER A 159 -0.89 -3.53 -16.52
CA SER A 159 -1.32 -4.46 -15.49
C SER A 159 -0.35 -4.40 -14.29
N HIS A 160 -0.87 -4.60 -13.09
CA HIS A 160 -0.04 -4.79 -11.89
C HIS A 160 0.93 -5.97 -12.01
N ARG A 161 0.71 -6.87 -12.97
CA ARG A 161 1.61 -8.01 -13.28
C ARG A 161 2.77 -7.61 -14.19
N ASP A 162 2.61 -6.53 -14.95
CA ASP A 162 3.62 -6.02 -15.88
C ASP A 162 4.63 -5.10 -15.18
N VAL A 163 4.27 -4.63 -13.98
CA VAL A 163 5.10 -3.75 -13.18
C VAL A 163 5.81 -4.55 -12.09
N GLY A 164 6.86 -5.02 -12.08
CA GLY A 164 7.60 -5.81 -11.08
C GLY A 164 6.86 -6.06 -9.75
N ILE A 165 7.00 -7.23 -9.21
CA ILE A 165 6.29 -7.72 -8.01
C ILE A 165 6.38 -6.74 -6.83
N GLY A 166 7.48 -5.99 -6.69
CA GLY A 166 7.70 -5.06 -5.57
C GLY A 166 6.62 -3.98 -5.47
N ILE A 167 6.17 -3.41 -6.59
CA ILE A 167 5.09 -2.39 -6.59
C ILE A 167 3.79 -2.99 -6.05
N SER A 168 3.41 -4.17 -6.54
CA SER A 168 2.19 -4.83 -6.10
C SER A 168 2.24 -5.24 -4.62
N GLN A 169 3.42 -5.56 -4.10
CA GLN A 169 3.60 -5.98 -2.71
C GLN A 169 3.68 -4.80 -1.73
N VAL A 170 4.17 -3.64 -2.16
CA VAL A 170 4.24 -2.46 -1.29
C VAL A 170 2.90 -1.72 -1.20
N LEU A 171 2.07 -1.76 -2.23
CA LEU A 171 0.79 -1.04 -2.24
C LEU A 171 -0.12 -1.37 -1.05
N PRO A 172 -0.36 -2.64 -0.66
CA PRO A 172 -1.13 -2.95 0.54
C PRO A 172 -0.52 -2.39 1.83
N VAL A 173 0.81 -2.32 1.93
CA VAL A 173 1.49 -1.69 3.09
C VAL A 173 1.17 -0.21 3.15
N LEU A 174 1.39 0.53 2.05
CA LEU A 174 1.13 1.96 1.97
C LEU A 174 -0.34 2.29 2.27
N VAL A 175 -1.24 1.53 1.66
CA VAL A 175 -2.68 1.74 1.87
C VAL A 175 -3.05 1.50 3.32
N THR A 176 -2.53 0.44 3.94
CA THR A 176 -2.79 0.15 5.35
C THR A 176 -2.32 1.29 6.24
N VAL A 177 -1.12 1.84 5.98
CA VAL A 177 -0.60 2.98 6.75
C VAL A 177 -1.45 4.23 6.54
N TYR A 178 -1.75 4.57 5.29
CA TYR A 178 -2.38 5.85 4.94
C TYR A 178 -3.91 5.85 5.08
N ALA A 179 -4.59 4.72 5.00
CA ALA A 179 -6.02 4.61 5.24
C ALA A 179 -6.39 4.43 6.72
N SER A 180 -5.44 4.06 7.57
CA SER A 180 -5.66 3.84 9.00
C SER A 180 -5.42 5.10 9.81
N LYS A 181 -6.20 5.27 10.89
CA LYS A 181 -6.02 6.36 11.86
C LYS A 181 -6.31 5.85 13.27
N ASN A 182 -5.40 6.13 14.21
CA ASN A 182 -5.48 5.68 15.60
C ASN A 182 -5.68 4.16 15.71
N ARG A 183 -4.93 3.39 14.91
CA ARG A 183 -4.97 1.92 14.88
C ARG A 183 -3.67 1.32 15.39
N ILE A 184 -3.77 0.11 15.92
CA ILE A 184 -2.62 -0.77 16.11
C ILE A 184 -2.51 -1.62 14.85
N ILE A 185 -1.37 -1.54 14.16
CA ILE A 185 -1.16 -2.19 12.87
C ILE A 185 -0.01 -3.18 13.02
N ALA A 186 -0.33 -4.46 12.96
CA ALA A 186 0.67 -5.55 12.94
C ALA A 186 0.93 -5.95 11.49
N MET A 187 2.19 -5.95 11.08
CA MET A 187 2.61 -6.35 9.73
C MET A 187 3.78 -7.32 9.78
N GLU A 188 3.67 -8.38 8.98
CA GLU A 188 4.79 -9.30 8.76
C GLU A 188 5.50 -8.94 7.46
N GLN A 189 6.82 -8.83 7.54
CA GLN A 189 7.73 -8.59 6.41
C GLN A 189 7.22 -7.52 5.42
N PRO A 190 7.00 -6.26 5.87
CA PRO A 190 6.50 -5.20 5.00
C PRO A 190 7.44 -4.92 3.82
N GLU A 191 8.70 -5.30 3.94
CA GLU A 191 9.77 -5.09 2.97
C GLU A 191 9.91 -6.21 1.93
N ILE A 192 9.16 -7.31 2.02
CA ILE A 192 9.34 -8.46 1.14
C ILE A 192 9.21 -8.07 -0.35
N HIS A 193 10.11 -8.59 -1.17
CA HIS A 193 10.22 -8.30 -2.62
C HIS A 193 10.58 -6.86 -2.98
N LEU A 194 10.92 -6.00 -2.02
CA LEU A 194 11.37 -4.64 -2.30
C LEU A 194 12.88 -4.56 -2.51
N HIS A 195 13.28 -3.69 -3.43
CA HIS A 195 14.68 -3.31 -3.55
C HIS A 195 15.17 -2.65 -2.25
N PRO A 196 16.42 -2.88 -1.80
CA PRO A 196 16.95 -2.32 -0.56
C PRO A 196 16.72 -0.82 -0.35
N ALA A 197 16.82 -0.02 -1.40
CA ALA A 197 16.53 1.41 -1.32
C ALA A 197 15.08 1.69 -0.90
N LEU A 198 14.12 0.89 -1.37
CA LEU A 198 12.70 1.01 -1.02
C LEU A 198 12.41 0.51 0.39
N GLN A 199 13.15 -0.49 0.85
CA GLN A 199 13.07 -0.97 2.24
C GLN A 199 13.43 0.14 3.22
N SER A 200 14.44 0.96 2.90
CA SER A 200 14.79 2.14 3.69
C SER A 200 13.66 3.17 3.71
N GLU A 201 13.05 3.46 2.56
CA GLU A 201 11.97 4.45 2.45
C GLU A 201 10.72 4.06 3.26
N LEU A 202 10.45 2.76 3.43
CA LEU A 202 9.38 2.30 4.31
C LEU A 202 9.54 2.76 5.76
N GLY A 203 10.78 2.93 6.23
CA GLY A 203 11.04 3.50 7.55
C GLY A 203 10.39 4.87 7.73
N ASP A 204 10.52 5.75 6.73
CA ASP A 204 9.90 7.08 6.76
C ASP A 204 8.37 7.02 6.67
N VAL A 205 7.82 6.07 5.89
CA VAL A 205 6.37 5.82 5.83
C VAL A 205 5.81 5.44 7.21
N PHE A 206 6.50 4.57 7.94
CA PHE A 206 6.06 4.18 9.28
C PHE A 206 6.21 5.31 10.29
N ILE A 207 7.27 6.13 10.20
CA ILE A 207 7.43 7.32 11.03
C ILE A 207 6.26 8.30 10.78
N GLU A 208 5.96 8.59 9.54
CA GLU A 208 4.83 9.46 9.16
C GLU A 208 3.49 8.90 9.65
N GLY A 209 3.26 7.61 9.47
CA GLY A 209 2.04 6.94 9.92
C GLY A 209 1.86 6.90 11.43
N ALA A 210 2.96 6.87 12.19
CA ALA A 210 2.95 6.83 13.66
C ALA A 210 2.91 8.23 14.28
N LEU A 211 3.83 9.10 13.90
CA LEU A 211 4.08 10.38 14.55
C LEU A 211 3.39 11.56 13.85
N GLY A 212 2.83 11.34 12.65
CA GLY A 212 2.03 12.32 11.94
C GLY A 212 0.56 12.36 12.38
N GLU A 213 -0.29 12.94 11.56
CA GLU A 213 -1.72 13.14 11.86
C GLU A 213 -2.53 11.84 12.03
N ARG A 214 -1.96 10.69 11.67
CA ARG A 214 -2.63 9.39 11.72
C ARG A 214 -2.55 8.74 13.09
N GLY A 215 -1.46 8.93 13.83
CA GLY A 215 -1.30 8.43 15.19
C GLY A 215 -1.42 6.91 15.31
N ASN A 216 -0.96 6.16 14.31
CA ASN A 216 -0.98 4.70 14.35
C ASN A 216 0.16 4.15 15.21
N ILE A 217 -0.02 2.96 15.75
CA ILE A 217 1.02 2.19 16.43
C ILE A 217 1.35 1.00 15.53
N PHE A 218 2.63 0.79 15.24
CA PHE A 218 3.08 -0.32 14.40
C PHE A 218 3.74 -1.41 15.21
N ILE A 219 3.41 -2.66 14.90
CA ILE A 219 4.12 -3.87 15.34
C ILE A 219 4.63 -4.51 14.06
N LEU A 220 5.93 -4.38 13.78
CA LEU A 220 6.54 -4.84 12.53
C LEU A 220 7.44 -6.03 12.79
N GLU A 221 7.17 -7.15 12.14
CA GLU A 221 8.14 -8.24 12.03
C GLU A 221 8.91 -8.02 10.73
N THR A 222 10.23 -7.97 10.81
CA THR A 222 11.09 -7.65 9.67
C THR A 222 12.45 -8.33 9.75
N HIS A 223 12.98 -8.68 8.58
CA HIS A 223 14.36 -9.11 8.38
C HIS A 223 15.20 -8.05 7.64
N SER A 224 14.66 -6.84 7.44
CA SER A 224 15.34 -5.79 6.70
C SER A 224 16.28 -4.97 7.58
N GLU A 225 17.58 -5.16 7.41
CA GLU A 225 18.58 -4.24 7.97
C GLU A 225 18.34 -2.80 7.48
N HIS A 226 17.97 -2.62 6.22
CA HIS A 226 17.78 -1.30 5.61
C HIS A 226 16.65 -0.51 6.26
N LEU A 227 15.55 -1.17 6.62
CA LEU A 227 14.44 -0.55 7.34
C LEU A 227 14.90 -0.12 8.73
N ILE A 228 15.54 -1.02 9.49
CA ILE A 228 16.03 -0.72 10.85
C ILE A 228 17.07 0.40 10.80
N LEU A 229 18.05 0.34 9.90
CA LEU A 229 19.07 1.36 9.75
C LEU A 229 18.50 2.74 9.39
N ARG A 230 17.40 2.80 8.62
CA ARG A 230 16.70 4.06 8.36
C ARG A 230 16.10 4.65 9.64
N LEU A 231 15.45 3.85 10.48
CA LEU A 231 14.90 4.31 11.75
C LEU A 231 16.02 4.84 12.68
N LEU A 232 17.11 4.10 12.83
CA LEU A 232 18.28 4.53 13.61
C LEU A 232 18.89 5.83 13.07
N ARG A 233 19.00 5.94 11.75
CA ARG A 233 19.46 7.16 11.09
C ARG A 233 18.55 8.35 11.41
N ARG A 234 17.24 8.19 11.40
CA ARG A 234 16.29 9.27 11.72
C ARG A 234 16.38 9.71 13.18
N ILE A 235 16.66 8.80 14.10
CA ILE A 235 16.96 9.14 15.50
C ILE A 235 18.22 10.00 15.58
N ARG A 236 19.30 9.60 14.91
CA ARG A 236 20.56 10.36 14.87
C ARG A 236 20.37 11.76 14.27
N GLU A 237 19.73 11.86 13.11
CA GLU A 237 19.44 13.13 12.45
C GLU A 237 18.54 14.04 13.30
N THR A 238 17.60 13.44 14.07
CA THR A 238 16.78 14.20 15.04
C THR A 238 17.64 14.79 16.15
N ALA A 239 18.54 14.00 16.73
CA ALA A 239 19.40 14.44 17.82
C ALA A 239 20.43 15.50 17.37
N SER A 240 20.97 15.39 16.15
CA SER A 240 21.93 16.35 15.59
C SER A 240 21.27 17.59 14.96
N GLY A 241 19.94 17.60 14.79
CA GLY A 241 19.24 18.69 14.10
C GLY A 241 19.45 18.70 12.58
N GLU A 242 19.82 17.57 11.99
CA GLU A 242 20.12 17.39 10.56
C GLU A 242 19.01 16.70 9.77
N LEU A 243 17.80 16.67 10.32
CA LEU A 243 16.64 16.05 9.63
C LEU A 243 16.38 16.71 8.28
N PRO A 244 16.14 15.93 7.21
CA PRO A 244 15.70 16.49 5.95
C PRO A 244 14.36 17.21 6.07
N ALA A 245 14.16 18.22 5.24
CA ALA A 245 12.89 18.96 5.21
C ALA A 245 11.72 18.03 4.93
N GLY A 246 10.66 18.15 5.73
CA GLY A 246 9.42 17.36 5.60
C GLY A 246 9.48 15.99 6.28
N VAL A 247 10.58 15.58 6.89
CA VAL A 247 10.67 14.36 7.68
C VAL A 247 10.35 14.66 9.14
N LEU A 248 9.54 13.82 9.75
CA LEU A 248 9.18 13.95 11.18
C LEU A 248 10.31 13.46 12.09
N PRO A 249 10.53 14.13 13.24
CA PRO A 249 11.52 13.71 14.20
C PRO A 249 11.14 12.37 14.83
N LEU A 250 12.11 11.46 14.93
CA LEU A 250 12.00 10.20 15.64
C LEU A 250 12.97 10.19 16.81
N LYS A 251 12.48 9.83 17.99
CA LYS A 251 13.29 9.73 19.20
C LYS A 251 13.42 8.26 19.63
N PRO A 252 14.45 7.93 20.46
CA PRO A 252 14.63 6.57 20.97
C PRO A 252 13.39 5.99 21.69
N GLU A 253 12.64 6.83 22.40
CA GLU A 253 11.41 6.44 23.11
C GLU A 253 10.22 6.12 22.19
N ASP A 254 10.27 6.54 20.93
CA ASP A 254 9.24 6.25 19.93
C ASP A 254 9.47 4.88 19.24
N LEU A 255 10.62 4.23 19.48
CA LEU A 255 11.03 2.98 18.84
C LEU A 255 11.37 1.90 19.88
N ALA A 256 10.70 0.76 19.81
CA ALA A 256 11.08 -0.44 20.53
C ALA A 256 11.62 -1.50 19.56
N VAL A 257 12.88 -1.89 19.72
CA VAL A 257 13.48 -2.99 18.97
C VAL A 257 13.46 -4.24 19.84
N ILE A 258 12.80 -5.28 19.35
CA ILE A 258 12.58 -6.53 20.07
C ILE A 258 13.16 -7.68 19.27
N TYR A 259 14.02 -8.46 19.89
CA TYR A 259 14.59 -9.67 19.31
C TYR A 259 13.96 -10.90 19.96
N VAL A 260 13.50 -11.83 19.14
CA VAL A 260 12.91 -13.10 19.59
C VAL A 260 13.91 -14.22 19.35
N GLN A 261 14.47 -14.76 20.42
CA GLN A 261 15.47 -15.82 20.38
C GLN A 261 14.84 -17.17 20.70
N ALA A 262 15.14 -18.18 19.90
CA ALA A 262 14.71 -19.54 20.18
C ALA A 262 15.56 -20.15 21.31
N GLU A 263 14.91 -20.73 22.32
CA GLU A 263 15.56 -21.46 23.41
C GLU A 263 14.98 -22.88 23.56
N LYS A 264 15.69 -23.75 24.31
CA LYS A 264 15.14 -25.08 24.65
C LYS A 264 13.83 -24.93 25.43
N GLY A 265 12.72 -25.26 24.78
CA GLY A 265 11.39 -25.28 25.41
C GLY A 265 10.57 -23.99 25.25
N GLY A 266 11.03 -23.02 24.45
CA GLY A 266 10.25 -21.81 24.23
C GLY A 266 11.01 -20.75 23.42
N SER A 267 10.57 -19.50 23.57
CA SER A 267 11.25 -18.35 23.00
C SER A 267 11.50 -17.31 24.06
N ARG A 268 12.64 -16.64 23.99
CA ARG A 268 13.00 -15.52 24.83
C ARG A 268 12.85 -14.22 24.04
N VAL A 269 12.20 -13.25 24.66
CA VAL A 269 12.04 -11.90 24.11
C VAL A 269 13.07 -10.98 24.75
N VAL A 270 13.89 -10.32 23.94
CA VAL A 270 14.95 -9.42 24.38
C VAL A 270 14.72 -8.05 23.73
N GLN A 271 14.55 -7.03 24.56
CA GLN A 271 14.53 -5.65 24.07
C GLN A 271 15.97 -5.15 23.88
N ILE A 272 16.24 -4.58 22.70
CA ILE A 272 17.52 -3.96 22.37
C ILE A 272 17.35 -2.45 22.46
N PRO A 273 17.93 -1.79 23.48
CA PRO A 273 17.79 -0.35 23.64
C PRO A 273 18.52 0.40 22.52
N VAL A 274 17.93 1.51 22.08
CA VAL A 274 18.49 2.43 21.09
C VAL A 274 18.95 3.71 21.79
N THR A 275 20.13 4.21 21.45
CA THR A 275 20.69 5.45 22.00
C THR A 275 20.21 6.68 21.24
N ALA A 276 20.44 7.88 21.79
CA ALA A 276 20.12 9.13 21.11
C ALA A 276 20.95 9.35 19.83
N GLU A 277 22.13 8.75 19.77
CA GLU A 277 23.00 8.76 18.59
C GLU A 277 22.54 7.81 17.47
N GLY A 278 21.42 7.10 17.69
CA GLY A 278 20.86 6.15 16.74
C GLY A 278 21.70 4.88 16.58
N ASP A 279 22.30 4.43 17.69
CA ASP A 279 23.05 3.18 17.77
C ASP A 279 22.36 2.22 18.73
N PHE A 280 22.66 0.93 18.64
CA PHE A 280 22.23 -0.03 19.65
C PHE A 280 23.09 0.07 20.89
N ALA A 281 22.48 0.17 22.07
CA ALA A 281 23.19 0.23 23.34
C ALA A 281 23.84 -1.10 23.74
N SER A 282 23.47 -2.20 23.10
CA SER A 282 24.06 -3.54 23.28
C SER A 282 24.33 -4.20 21.93
N SER A 283 25.28 -5.15 21.89
CA SER A 283 25.51 -5.94 20.71
C SER A 283 24.26 -6.75 20.33
N TRP A 284 23.99 -6.84 19.04
CA TRP A 284 22.90 -7.64 18.50
C TRP A 284 23.14 -9.13 18.80
N PRO A 285 22.14 -9.84 19.34
CA PRO A 285 22.26 -11.29 19.56
C PRO A 285 22.46 -12.05 18.25
N ASP A 286 23.23 -13.13 18.30
CA ASP A 286 23.46 -14.07 17.19
C ASP A 286 23.94 -13.47 15.86
N GLY A 287 24.50 -12.24 15.89
CA GLY A 287 25.25 -11.70 14.76
C GLY A 287 24.45 -11.20 13.57
N PHE A 288 23.15 -10.92 13.69
CA PHE A 288 22.29 -10.43 12.59
C PHE A 288 22.94 -9.30 11.76
N PHE A 289 23.55 -8.30 12.44
CA PHE A 289 24.35 -7.28 11.77
C PHE A 289 25.85 -7.64 11.63
N ALA A 290 26.36 -8.57 12.46
CA ALA A 290 27.78 -8.94 12.47
C ALA A 290 28.13 -9.93 11.35
N ASP A 291 27.18 -10.72 10.87
CA ASP A 291 27.41 -11.68 9.78
C ASP A 291 27.74 -10.96 8.49
N ARG A 292 27.17 -9.77 8.23
CA ARG A 292 27.55 -8.92 7.11
C ARG A 292 29.03 -8.52 7.15
N ALA A 293 29.57 -8.24 8.33
CA ALA A 293 31.00 -7.88 8.45
C ALA A 293 31.90 -9.09 8.16
N LYS A 294 31.48 -10.30 8.53
CA LYS A 294 32.22 -11.54 8.23
C LYS A 294 32.24 -11.89 6.74
N GLU A 295 31.18 -11.52 6.00
CA GLU A 295 31.11 -11.74 4.55
C GLU A 295 31.89 -10.68 3.76
N LEU A 296 32.21 -9.54 4.36
CA LEU A 296 32.92 -8.42 3.71
C LEU A 296 34.43 -8.43 3.99
N PHE A 297 34.88 -9.12 5.05
CA PHE A 297 36.25 -9.17 5.53
C PHE A 297 36.67 -10.61 5.91
#